data_5df3b8930053da257794f144d4d1832b
#
_entry.id   5df3b8930053da257794f144d4d1832b
#
_cell.length_a   1.000
_cell.length_b   1.000
_cell.length_c   1.000
_cell.angle_alpha   90.00
_cell.angle_beta   90.00
_cell.angle_gamma   90.00
#
_symmetry.space_group_name_H-M   'P 1'
#
loop_
_entity.id
_entity.type
_entity.pdbx_description
1 polymer ?
#
loop_
_entity_poly.entity_id
_entity_poly.type
_entity_poly.pdbx_seq_one_letter_code
_entity_poly.pdbx_strand_id
1 'polypeptide(L)'
;MKVLVISHSAIQPTYHRKFEEVSKLGDIAIRVIVPEKWVENMQVLHFSGIDKPNISFIPSKVTFPGYGSRFFFYSIARHFYEFKPDIIHLEEEPWSLCAIQTIMLRNLLCPKSKLIFRTSLSIPTKQRFNCLASSIEKITFRESDFAFILSEKAGQILTQKGYKKGMKVSPNGVDSAVFIKMNVSDLKQKLGIAENDFVIGYVGRIMRMKGLDTLLKSLSMIGQTPKYRILLVGSGDYKDELLSLASELNIADRLILVGAVPALDVPKYINCMDTLVLPSITTPGWVEFFGRVLVEAMMCRVPVIGSSSGEIPNVVSDAGLIFQEGDEFDLKEKLLSIIEDTDLRNELIKRGSGRASSLYTWESIAKDTYETYIQLNTTPLIPLC
;
A
#
# COMPACT_ATOMS: atom_id res chain seq x y z
N MET A 1 -3.91 26.27 -10.16
CA MET A 1 -4.67 25.61 -9.06
C MET A 1 -3.76 25.35 -7.86
N LYS A 2 -4.22 25.61 -6.64
CA LYS A 2 -3.47 25.42 -5.40
C LYS A 2 -4.04 24.26 -4.59
N VAL A 3 -3.21 23.28 -4.26
CA VAL A 3 -3.61 22.09 -3.49
C VAL A 3 -2.82 21.99 -2.20
N LEU A 4 -3.52 21.96 -1.07
CA LEU A 4 -2.95 21.72 0.24
C LEU A 4 -3.16 20.26 0.62
N VAL A 5 -2.09 19.50 0.73
CA VAL A 5 -2.11 18.10 1.16
C VAL A 5 -1.75 18.02 2.63
N ILE A 6 -2.45 17.19 3.39
CA ILE A 6 -2.17 16.90 4.80
C ILE A 6 -2.00 15.41 4.94
N SER A 7 -0.79 14.93 5.28
CA SER A 7 -0.46 13.50 5.28
C SER A 7 0.62 13.17 6.30
N HIS A 8 0.33 12.25 7.23
CA HIS A 8 1.39 11.67 8.07
C HIS A 8 2.24 10.67 7.28
N SER A 9 1.64 9.94 6.33
CA SER A 9 2.35 8.96 5.52
C SER A 9 3.44 9.58 4.65
N ALA A 10 3.29 10.86 4.27
CA ALA A 10 4.28 11.58 3.49
C ALA A 10 5.59 11.88 4.25
N ILE A 11 5.74 11.41 5.50
CA ILE A 11 7.07 11.36 6.16
C ILE A 11 8.00 10.39 5.43
N GLN A 12 7.47 9.37 4.76
CA GLN A 12 8.24 8.42 3.95
C GLN A 12 8.37 8.92 2.50
N PRO A 13 9.59 9.01 1.95
CA PRO A 13 9.83 9.52 0.61
C PRO A 13 9.07 8.79 -0.50
N THR A 14 8.74 7.52 -0.31
CA THR A 14 7.98 6.71 -1.28
C THR A 14 6.60 7.29 -1.60
N TYR A 15 5.99 8.03 -0.66
CA TYR A 15 4.68 8.68 -0.87
C TYR A 15 4.79 10.07 -1.50
N HIS A 16 6.00 10.66 -1.58
CA HIS A 16 6.20 11.94 -2.26
C HIS A 16 5.93 11.80 -3.75
N ARG A 17 6.29 10.64 -4.34
CA ARG A 17 6.23 10.38 -5.77
C ARG A 17 4.84 10.64 -6.37
N LYS A 18 3.76 10.31 -5.67
CA LYS A 18 2.40 10.63 -6.10
C LYS A 18 2.23 12.12 -6.40
N PHE A 19 2.61 12.98 -5.45
CA PHE A 19 2.42 14.43 -5.60
C PHE A 19 3.42 15.06 -6.55
N GLU A 20 4.62 14.48 -6.66
CA GLU A 20 5.60 14.86 -7.67
C GLU A 20 5.07 14.59 -9.08
N GLU A 21 4.45 13.45 -9.31
CA GLU A 21 3.84 13.15 -10.60
C GLU A 21 2.61 14.04 -10.88
N VAL A 22 1.77 14.29 -9.87
CA VAL A 22 0.65 15.24 -10.01
C VAL A 22 1.15 16.64 -10.40
N SER A 23 2.25 17.11 -9.81
CA SER A 23 2.80 18.46 -10.09
C SER A 23 3.31 18.66 -11.52
N LYS A 24 3.51 17.58 -12.27
CA LYS A 24 3.97 17.62 -13.68
C LYS A 24 2.81 17.74 -14.69
N LEU A 25 1.56 17.48 -14.26
CA LEU A 25 0.42 17.32 -15.16
C LEU A 25 -0.23 18.66 -15.58
N GLY A 26 0.13 19.78 -14.97
CA GLY A 26 -0.40 21.10 -15.33
C GLY A 26 0.06 22.20 -14.40
N ASP A 27 -0.53 23.39 -14.53
CA ASP A 27 -0.24 24.53 -13.65
C ASP A 27 -0.93 24.31 -12.29
N ILE A 28 -0.23 23.61 -11.41
CA ILE A 28 -0.66 23.24 -10.07
C ILE A 28 0.46 23.51 -9.05
N ALA A 29 0.14 24.23 -8.00
CA ALA A 29 1.05 24.42 -6.85
C ALA A 29 0.57 23.51 -5.71
N ILE A 30 1.45 22.64 -5.22
CA ILE A 30 1.17 21.70 -4.16
C ILE A 30 1.96 22.05 -2.92
N ARG A 31 1.29 22.11 -1.78
CA ARG A 31 1.94 22.24 -0.47
C ARG A 31 1.55 21.03 0.37
N VAL A 32 2.54 20.27 0.85
CA VAL A 32 2.35 19.06 1.65
C VAL A 32 2.72 19.31 3.10
N ILE A 33 1.75 19.28 4.00
CA ILE A 33 2.00 19.31 5.45
C ILE A 33 2.28 17.89 5.91
N VAL A 34 3.43 17.68 6.56
CA VAL A 34 3.96 16.39 6.96
C VAL A 34 4.52 16.46 8.39
N PRO A 35 4.47 15.38 9.20
CA PRO A 35 5.12 15.39 10.50
C PRO A 35 6.64 15.59 10.39
N GLU A 36 7.24 16.37 11.31
CA GLU A 36 8.71 16.42 11.45
C GLU A 36 9.28 15.07 11.86
N LYS A 37 8.53 14.35 12.71
CA LYS A 37 8.84 13.00 13.19
C LYS A 37 7.58 12.16 13.35
N TRP A 38 7.72 10.87 13.11
CA TRP A 38 6.62 9.89 13.27
C TRP A 38 7.15 8.59 13.84
N VAL A 39 6.37 7.91 14.67
CA VAL A 39 6.75 6.62 15.24
C VAL A 39 5.99 5.53 14.49
N GLU A 40 6.73 4.63 13.86
CA GLU A 40 6.18 3.48 13.15
C GLU A 40 7.02 2.23 13.45
N ASN A 41 6.37 1.13 13.82
CA ASN A 41 7.06 -0.13 14.15
C ASN A 41 8.21 0.02 15.17
N MET A 42 7.99 0.81 16.23
CA MET A 42 8.98 1.16 17.26
C MET A 42 10.21 1.94 16.77
N GLN A 43 10.18 2.41 15.52
CA GLN A 43 11.22 3.27 14.95
C GLN A 43 10.72 4.70 14.85
N VAL A 44 11.61 5.65 15.08
CA VAL A 44 11.34 7.08 14.89
C VAL A 44 11.79 7.45 13.49
N LEU A 45 10.84 7.78 12.64
CA LEU A 45 11.09 8.33 11.32
C LEU A 45 11.22 9.85 11.42
N HIS A 46 12.17 10.41 10.70
CA HIS A 46 12.33 11.86 10.54
C HIS A 46 12.06 12.23 9.09
N PHE A 47 11.41 13.37 8.89
CA PHE A 47 11.17 13.87 7.55
C PHE A 47 12.51 14.22 6.86
N SER A 48 12.66 13.80 5.60
CA SER A 48 13.86 14.00 4.78
C SER A 48 13.53 14.42 3.33
N GLY A 49 12.33 14.98 3.09
CA GLY A 49 11.94 15.45 1.77
C GLY A 49 12.65 16.75 1.36
N ILE A 50 12.70 16.99 0.05
CA ILE A 50 13.26 18.19 -0.56
C ILE A 50 12.19 18.81 -1.44
N ASP A 51 12.05 20.14 -1.37
CA ASP A 51 11.16 20.90 -2.25
C ASP A 51 11.58 20.74 -3.72
N LYS A 52 10.58 20.67 -4.59
CA LYS A 52 10.74 20.58 -6.05
C LYS A 52 9.92 21.67 -6.71
N PRO A 53 10.11 21.95 -8.01
CA PRO A 53 9.24 22.88 -8.73
C PRO A 53 7.76 22.52 -8.52
N ASN A 54 6.96 23.51 -8.14
CA ASN A 54 5.51 23.39 -7.87
C ASN A 54 5.11 22.52 -6.67
N ILE A 55 6.03 21.98 -5.91
CA ILE A 55 5.73 21.21 -4.69
C ILE A 55 6.66 21.62 -3.54
N SER A 56 6.07 21.96 -2.40
CA SER A 56 6.79 22.27 -1.17
C SER A 56 6.32 21.40 -0.01
N PHE A 57 7.25 20.95 0.81
CA PHE A 57 6.97 20.17 2.00
C PHE A 57 7.09 21.04 3.25
N ILE A 58 6.13 20.95 4.14
CA ILE A 58 6.04 21.71 5.38
C ILE A 58 6.13 20.75 6.57
N PRO A 59 7.34 20.45 7.06
CA PRO A 59 7.48 19.67 8.28
C PRO A 59 6.86 20.42 9.45
N SER A 60 6.01 19.76 10.20
CA SER A 60 5.28 20.36 11.32
C SER A 60 5.24 19.41 12.50
N LYS A 61 5.32 19.96 13.72
CA LYS A 61 5.17 19.17 14.94
C LYS A 61 3.75 18.61 15.07
N VAL A 62 3.66 17.40 15.61
CA VAL A 62 2.39 16.73 15.86
C VAL A 62 2.28 16.28 17.31
N THR A 63 1.04 16.19 17.83
CA THR A 63 0.76 15.48 19.07
C THR A 63 0.83 13.99 18.81
N PHE A 64 1.17 13.20 19.82
CA PHE A 64 1.10 11.72 19.79
C PHE A 64 1.57 11.09 18.48
N PRO A 65 2.84 11.32 18.04
CA PRO A 65 3.37 10.74 16.81
C PRO A 65 3.32 9.20 16.88
N GLY A 66 2.73 8.56 15.85
CA GLY A 66 2.51 7.10 15.81
C GLY A 66 1.08 6.68 16.13
N TYR A 67 0.23 7.56 16.62
CA TYR A 67 -1.19 7.28 16.86
C TYR A 67 -2.06 7.84 15.74
N GLY A 68 -2.16 7.13 14.62
CA GLY A 68 -2.76 7.59 13.36
C GLY A 68 -4.15 8.24 13.44
N SER A 69 -4.99 7.94 14.46
CA SER A 69 -6.30 8.57 14.63
C SER A 69 -6.33 9.69 15.67
N ARG A 70 -5.29 9.83 16.52
CA ARG A 70 -5.29 10.69 17.70
C ARG A 70 -4.35 11.88 17.62
N PHE A 71 -3.64 12.06 16.52
CA PHE A 71 -2.73 13.17 16.34
C PHE A 71 -3.41 14.38 15.69
N PHE A 72 -2.84 15.55 15.89
CA PHE A 72 -3.10 16.76 15.13
C PHE A 72 -1.80 17.58 14.99
N PHE A 73 -1.77 18.45 14.00
CA PHE A 73 -0.60 19.26 13.69
C PHE A 73 -0.60 20.57 14.50
N TYR A 74 0.56 21.01 14.97
CA TYR A 74 0.73 22.35 15.51
C TYR A 74 0.95 23.38 14.38
N SER A 75 0.44 24.60 14.61
CA SER A 75 0.79 25.80 13.81
C SER A 75 0.56 25.70 12.30
N ILE A 76 -0.38 24.84 11.83
CA ILE A 76 -0.67 24.71 10.39
C ILE A 76 -1.66 25.74 9.85
N ALA A 77 -2.37 26.49 10.71
CA ALA A 77 -3.39 27.46 10.31
C ALA A 77 -2.87 28.52 9.33
N ARG A 78 -1.59 28.99 9.51
CA ARG A 78 -0.95 29.94 8.61
C ARG A 78 -0.93 29.46 7.15
N HIS A 79 -0.76 28.15 6.93
CA HIS A 79 -0.67 27.59 5.58
C HIS A 79 -2.03 27.58 4.87
N PHE A 80 -3.14 27.52 5.60
CA PHE A 80 -4.48 27.74 5.04
C PHE A 80 -4.66 29.22 4.65
N TYR A 81 -4.32 30.13 5.54
CA TYR A 81 -4.53 31.55 5.33
C TYR A 81 -3.63 32.15 4.23
N GLU A 82 -2.33 31.82 4.24
CA GLU A 82 -1.36 32.36 3.27
C GLU A 82 -1.48 31.69 1.89
N PHE A 83 -1.65 30.38 1.86
CA PHE A 83 -1.67 29.63 0.61
C PHE A 83 -3.02 29.75 -0.13
N LYS A 84 -4.12 29.86 0.62
CA LYS A 84 -5.50 29.94 0.09
C LYS A 84 -5.75 28.81 -0.92
N PRO A 85 -5.75 27.56 -0.50
CA PRO A 85 -5.88 26.42 -1.39
C PRO A 85 -7.25 26.40 -2.08
N ASP A 86 -7.29 26.01 -3.35
CA ASP A 86 -8.53 25.66 -4.05
C ASP A 86 -9.05 24.29 -3.56
N ILE A 87 -8.12 23.38 -3.30
CA ILE A 87 -8.40 22.01 -2.82
C ILE A 87 -7.56 21.70 -1.57
N ILE A 88 -8.20 21.07 -0.60
CA ILE A 88 -7.54 20.44 0.55
C ILE A 88 -7.68 18.94 0.39
N HIS A 89 -6.54 18.23 0.26
CA HIS A 89 -6.48 16.79 0.17
C HIS A 89 -5.95 16.20 1.47
N LEU A 90 -6.85 15.66 2.27
CA LEU A 90 -6.57 15.01 3.53
C LEU A 90 -6.25 13.52 3.30
N GLU A 91 -4.99 13.15 3.35
CA GLU A 91 -4.52 11.75 3.26
C GLU A 91 -4.58 11.06 4.64
N GLU A 92 -5.71 11.25 5.35
CA GLU A 92 -5.95 10.74 6.70
C GLU A 92 -7.35 10.13 6.80
N GLU A 93 -7.49 9.20 7.72
CA GLU A 93 -8.78 8.54 7.96
C GLU A 93 -9.85 9.53 8.44
N PRO A 94 -11.11 9.41 7.97
CA PRO A 94 -12.17 10.38 8.21
C PRO A 94 -12.60 10.54 9.68
N TRP A 95 -12.21 9.63 10.57
CA TRP A 95 -12.49 9.68 12.00
C TRP A 95 -11.35 10.25 12.85
N SER A 96 -10.26 10.70 12.23
CA SER A 96 -9.06 11.18 12.94
C SER A 96 -9.24 12.59 13.52
N LEU A 97 -8.47 12.91 14.57
CA LEU A 97 -8.42 14.28 15.09
C LEU A 97 -7.83 15.25 14.05
N CYS A 98 -6.96 14.77 13.17
CA CYS A 98 -6.44 15.55 12.06
C CYS A 98 -7.56 15.93 11.06
N ALA A 99 -8.54 15.05 10.85
CA ALA A 99 -9.68 15.34 9.98
C ALA A 99 -10.54 16.49 10.53
N ILE A 100 -10.92 16.44 11.80
CA ILE A 100 -11.71 17.53 12.40
C ILE A 100 -10.92 18.84 12.46
N GLN A 101 -9.60 18.80 12.75
CA GLN A 101 -8.72 19.98 12.69
C GLN A 101 -8.75 20.61 11.29
N THR A 102 -8.59 19.80 10.26
CA THR A 102 -8.60 20.25 8.86
C THR A 102 -9.91 20.90 8.48
N ILE A 103 -11.04 20.31 8.87
CA ILE A 103 -12.39 20.85 8.61
C ILE A 103 -12.57 22.19 9.31
N MET A 104 -12.20 22.31 10.57
CA MET A 104 -12.31 23.56 11.32
C MET A 104 -11.48 24.68 10.67
N LEU A 105 -10.23 24.39 10.31
CA LEU A 105 -9.35 25.37 9.65
C LEU A 105 -9.85 25.77 8.27
N ARG A 106 -10.35 24.80 7.47
CA ARG A 106 -10.97 25.09 6.18
C ARG A 106 -12.17 26.03 6.35
N ASN A 107 -13.10 25.69 7.24
CA ASN A 107 -14.34 26.47 7.42
C ASN A 107 -14.06 27.90 7.88
N LEU A 108 -13.01 28.08 8.71
CA LEU A 108 -12.64 29.39 9.25
C LEU A 108 -11.82 30.25 8.26
N LEU A 109 -10.86 29.64 7.53
CA LEU A 109 -9.82 30.41 6.81
C LEU A 109 -9.99 30.34 5.29
N CYS A 110 -10.57 29.28 4.75
CA CYS A 110 -10.76 29.07 3.33
C CYS A 110 -12.04 28.28 3.01
N PRO A 111 -13.23 28.81 3.36
CA PRO A 111 -14.50 28.07 3.30
C PRO A 111 -14.93 27.68 1.88
N LYS A 112 -14.30 28.25 0.85
CA LYS A 112 -14.56 27.91 -0.56
C LYS A 112 -13.72 26.74 -1.05
N SER A 113 -12.70 26.32 -0.31
CA SER A 113 -11.83 25.19 -0.70
C SER A 113 -12.61 23.89 -0.68
N LYS A 114 -12.46 23.10 -1.73
CA LYS A 114 -12.97 21.73 -1.80
C LYS A 114 -12.19 20.83 -0.87
N LEU A 115 -12.85 19.91 -0.18
CA LEU A 115 -12.23 18.97 0.73
C LEU A 115 -12.35 17.54 0.20
N ILE A 116 -11.22 16.90 0.01
CA ILE A 116 -11.10 15.48 -0.32
C ILE A 116 -10.48 14.78 0.89
N PHE A 117 -10.97 13.60 1.25
CA PHE A 117 -10.26 12.73 2.19
C PHE A 117 -9.88 11.41 1.52
N ARG A 118 -8.88 10.71 2.07
CA ARG A 118 -8.50 9.36 1.67
C ARG A 118 -8.72 8.39 2.82
N THR A 119 -9.17 7.18 2.49
CA THR A 119 -9.33 6.11 3.49
C THR A 119 -8.83 4.77 2.96
N SER A 120 -8.23 4.00 3.87
CA SER A 120 -7.78 2.62 3.64
C SER A 120 -8.67 1.59 4.34
N LEU A 121 -9.86 1.99 4.77
CA LEU A 121 -10.79 1.18 5.55
C LEU A 121 -11.16 -0.11 4.82
N SER A 122 -10.63 -1.25 5.27
CA SER A 122 -10.87 -2.57 4.66
C SER A 122 -11.63 -3.53 5.58
N ILE A 123 -11.85 -3.14 6.84
CA ILE A 123 -12.65 -3.89 7.82
C ILE A 123 -13.75 -2.96 8.34
N PRO A 124 -15.00 -3.44 8.42
CA PRO A 124 -16.05 -2.70 9.10
C PRO A 124 -15.68 -2.55 10.58
N THR A 125 -15.01 -1.46 10.93
CA THR A 125 -14.74 -1.16 12.32
C THR A 125 -16.08 -0.84 13.00
N LYS A 126 -16.58 -1.78 13.80
CA LYS A 126 -17.58 -1.47 14.78
C LYS A 126 -16.89 -0.54 15.80
N GLN A 127 -16.95 0.76 15.56
CA GLN A 127 -16.48 1.78 16.53
C GLN A 127 -17.43 1.80 17.73
N ARG A 128 -17.58 0.65 18.38
CA ARG A 128 -18.58 0.36 19.39
C ARG A 128 -18.42 1.19 20.67
N PHE A 129 -17.28 1.92 20.81
CA PHE A 129 -16.93 2.60 22.06
C PHE A 129 -16.33 4.00 21.91
N ASN A 130 -16.32 4.59 20.70
CA ASN A 130 -15.76 5.93 20.53
C ASN A 130 -16.75 6.86 19.86
N CYS A 131 -17.70 7.40 20.65
CA CYS A 131 -18.70 8.37 20.18
C CYS A 131 -18.04 9.57 19.47
N LEU A 132 -16.85 10.00 19.94
CA LEU A 132 -16.10 11.10 19.34
C LEU A 132 -15.64 10.77 17.92
N ALA A 133 -14.98 9.62 17.70
CA ALA A 133 -14.51 9.20 16.38
C ALA A 133 -15.68 9.05 15.40
N SER A 134 -16.79 8.45 15.84
CA SER A 134 -18.00 8.34 15.03
C SER A 134 -18.62 9.70 14.69
N SER A 135 -18.59 10.66 15.60
CA SER A 135 -19.07 12.02 15.36
C SER A 135 -18.17 12.76 14.37
N ILE A 136 -16.84 12.64 14.52
CA ILE A 136 -15.86 13.19 13.56
C ILE A 136 -16.07 12.61 12.16
N GLU A 137 -16.23 11.28 12.06
CA GLU A 137 -16.48 10.61 10.77
C GLU A 137 -17.73 11.16 10.07
N LYS A 138 -18.85 11.30 10.80
CA LYS A 138 -20.09 11.89 10.26
C LYS A 138 -19.90 13.33 9.81
N ILE A 139 -19.14 14.13 10.57
CA ILE A 139 -18.80 15.51 10.19
C ILE A 139 -17.96 15.50 8.93
N THR A 140 -16.95 14.65 8.84
CA THR A 140 -16.08 14.52 7.65
C THR A 140 -16.90 14.11 6.42
N PHE A 141 -17.82 13.17 6.55
CA PHE A 141 -18.72 12.77 5.46
C PHE A 141 -19.60 13.91 4.97
N ARG A 142 -20.11 14.73 5.89
CA ARG A 142 -20.92 15.89 5.54
C ARG A 142 -20.10 16.98 4.87
N GLU A 143 -18.92 17.29 5.40
CA GLU A 143 -18.11 18.44 5.01
C GLU A 143 -17.21 18.18 3.80
N SER A 144 -16.81 16.93 3.51
CA SER A 144 -16.01 16.61 2.33
C SER A 144 -16.81 16.72 1.03
N ASP A 145 -16.14 16.97 -0.07
CA ASP A 145 -16.71 17.01 -1.42
C ASP A 145 -16.51 15.69 -2.17
N PHE A 146 -15.44 14.95 -1.84
CA PHE A 146 -15.05 13.71 -2.51
C PHE A 146 -14.24 12.80 -1.59
N ALA A 147 -14.16 11.49 -1.92
CA ALA A 147 -13.32 10.54 -1.21
C ALA A 147 -12.43 9.73 -2.17
N PHE A 148 -11.14 9.63 -1.86
CA PHE A 148 -10.30 8.58 -2.41
C PHE A 148 -10.35 7.36 -1.50
N ILE A 149 -10.61 6.21 -2.08
CA ILE A 149 -10.72 4.92 -1.38
C ILE A 149 -9.61 3.99 -1.86
N LEU A 150 -9.07 3.19 -0.95
CA LEU A 150 -7.99 2.27 -1.30
C LEU A 150 -8.47 1.16 -2.26
N SER A 151 -9.74 0.74 -2.11
CA SER A 151 -10.33 -0.37 -2.84
C SER A 151 -11.85 -0.22 -2.95
N GLU A 152 -12.47 -0.98 -3.84
CA GLU A 152 -13.93 -1.06 -3.97
C GLU A 152 -14.62 -1.49 -2.67
N LYS A 153 -14.00 -2.41 -1.92
CA LYS A 153 -14.49 -2.85 -0.60
C LYS A 153 -14.52 -1.69 0.42
N ALA A 154 -13.49 -0.84 0.39
CA ALA A 154 -13.48 0.38 1.20
C ALA A 154 -14.65 1.29 0.85
N GLY A 155 -14.97 1.45 -0.44
CA GLY A 155 -16.12 2.20 -0.92
C GLY A 155 -17.46 1.64 -0.46
N GLN A 156 -17.63 0.33 -0.52
CA GLN A 156 -18.82 -0.35 -0.01
C GLN A 156 -19.02 -0.10 1.49
N ILE A 157 -17.93 -0.17 2.27
CA ILE A 157 -17.97 0.10 3.71
C ILE A 157 -18.34 1.58 3.97
N LEU A 158 -17.76 2.53 3.22
CA LEU A 158 -18.13 3.94 3.34
C LEU A 158 -19.61 4.18 3.05
N THR A 159 -20.13 3.58 1.97
CA THR A 159 -21.54 3.68 1.60
C THR A 159 -22.46 3.12 2.70
N GLN A 160 -22.13 1.96 3.26
CA GLN A 160 -22.85 1.37 4.40
C GLN A 160 -22.83 2.24 5.65
N LYS A 161 -21.75 3.04 5.84
CA LYS A 161 -21.62 4.01 6.93
C LYS A 161 -22.32 5.34 6.64
N GLY A 162 -22.91 5.50 5.47
CA GLY A 162 -23.73 6.65 5.08
C GLY A 162 -23.02 7.72 4.25
N TYR A 163 -21.84 7.46 3.71
CA TYR A 163 -21.22 8.37 2.73
C TYR A 163 -21.96 8.29 1.39
N LYS A 164 -22.39 9.45 0.87
CA LYS A 164 -23.26 9.53 -0.32
C LYS A 164 -22.68 10.37 -1.47
N LYS A 165 -21.46 10.88 -1.30
CA LYS A 165 -20.81 11.75 -2.30
C LYS A 165 -19.90 10.94 -3.23
N GLY A 166 -19.30 11.60 -4.21
CA GLY A 166 -18.41 10.97 -5.16
C GLY A 166 -17.20 10.30 -4.49
N MET A 167 -16.81 9.15 -5.02
CA MET A 167 -15.61 8.45 -4.60
C MET A 167 -14.92 7.79 -5.79
N LYS A 168 -13.60 7.63 -5.69
CA LYS A 168 -12.79 6.95 -6.71
C LYS A 168 -11.73 6.08 -6.03
N VAL A 169 -11.47 4.89 -6.60
CA VAL A 169 -10.38 4.04 -6.14
C VAL A 169 -9.04 4.73 -6.44
N SER A 170 -8.23 4.88 -5.41
CA SER A 170 -6.86 5.40 -5.49
C SER A 170 -5.96 4.45 -4.71
N PRO A 171 -5.45 3.41 -5.36
CA PRO A 171 -4.64 2.38 -4.72
C PRO A 171 -3.27 2.90 -4.28
N ASN A 172 -2.48 2.06 -3.63
CA ASN A 172 -1.09 2.37 -3.35
C ASN A 172 -0.26 2.21 -4.63
N GLY A 173 0.52 3.23 -4.95
CA GLY A 173 1.39 3.21 -6.12
C GLY A 173 2.72 2.53 -5.88
N VAL A 174 3.32 2.11 -7.00
CA VAL A 174 4.67 1.55 -7.07
C VAL A 174 5.50 2.43 -8.01
N ASP A 175 6.76 2.65 -7.69
CA ASP A 175 7.67 3.42 -8.53
C ASP A 175 8.15 2.58 -9.73
N SER A 176 7.66 2.93 -10.91
CA SER A 176 7.98 2.27 -12.18
C SER A 176 9.45 2.39 -12.59
N ALA A 177 10.20 3.33 -12.01
CA ALA A 177 11.64 3.46 -12.25
C ALA A 177 12.48 2.57 -11.32
N VAL A 178 11.92 2.16 -10.18
CA VAL A 178 12.60 1.33 -9.16
C VAL A 178 12.30 -0.14 -9.34
N PHE A 179 11.01 -0.48 -9.53
CA PHE A 179 10.56 -1.87 -9.69
C PHE A 179 10.55 -2.25 -11.18
N ILE A 180 11.70 -2.69 -11.66
CA ILE A 180 11.92 -3.10 -13.04
C ILE A 180 12.54 -4.49 -13.11
N LYS A 181 12.47 -5.13 -14.27
CA LYS A 181 13.25 -6.35 -14.52
C LYS A 181 14.72 -6.00 -14.61
N MET A 182 15.57 -6.71 -13.85
CA MET A 182 17.02 -6.49 -13.82
C MET A 182 17.79 -7.81 -13.78
N ASN A 183 19.05 -7.79 -14.19
CA ASN A 183 19.95 -8.92 -14.03
C ASN A 183 20.42 -8.99 -12.58
N VAL A 184 20.30 -10.16 -11.96
CA VAL A 184 20.66 -10.42 -10.56
C VAL A 184 21.50 -11.69 -10.39
N SER A 185 22.22 -12.10 -11.44
CA SER A 185 23.05 -13.32 -11.44
C SER A 185 24.05 -13.34 -10.28
N ASP A 186 24.75 -12.22 -10.04
CA ASP A 186 25.70 -12.10 -8.94
C ASP A 186 25.03 -12.24 -7.56
N LEU A 187 23.80 -11.73 -7.42
CA LEU A 187 23.05 -11.84 -6.17
C LEU A 187 22.56 -13.29 -5.98
N LYS A 188 22.06 -13.95 -7.02
CA LYS A 188 21.68 -15.37 -6.97
C LYS A 188 22.87 -16.23 -6.54
N GLN A 189 24.05 -15.99 -7.11
CA GLN A 189 25.27 -16.70 -6.72
C GLN A 189 25.65 -16.47 -5.24
N LYS A 190 25.60 -15.21 -4.76
CA LYS A 190 25.86 -14.87 -3.35
C LYS A 190 24.89 -15.53 -2.39
N LEU A 191 23.63 -15.73 -2.82
CA LEU A 191 22.59 -16.41 -2.06
C LEU A 191 22.67 -17.96 -2.15
N GLY A 192 23.60 -18.50 -2.91
CA GLY A 192 23.73 -19.95 -3.11
C GLY A 192 22.58 -20.55 -3.96
N ILE A 193 21.95 -19.75 -4.80
CA ILE A 193 20.88 -20.17 -5.72
C ILE A 193 21.53 -20.65 -7.00
N ALA A 194 21.35 -21.94 -7.31
CA ALA A 194 21.85 -22.52 -8.55
C ALA A 194 20.99 -22.08 -9.76
N GLU A 195 21.56 -22.13 -10.96
CA GLU A 195 20.91 -21.71 -12.20
C GLU A 195 19.57 -22.44 -12.47
N ASN A 196 19.52 -23.72 -12.10
CA ASN A 196 18.34 -24.58 -12.30
C ASN A 196 17.42 -24.67 -11.06
N ASP A 197 17.68 -23.89 -10.01
CA ASP A 197 16.79 -23.82 -8.87
C ASP A 197 15.57 -22.94 -9.21
N PHE A 198 14.36 -23.45 -9.00
CA PHE A 198 13.15 -22.64 -9.07
C PHE A 198 12.97 -21.87 -7.75
N VAL A 199 12.95 -20.54 -7.79
CA VAL A 199 12.95 -19.70 -6.60
C VAL A 199 11.53 -19.23 -6.26
N ILE A 200 10.99 -19.72 -5.16
CA ILE A 200 9.70 -19.28 -4.60
C ILE A 200 9.97 -18.24 -3.53
N GLY A 201 9.49 -17.05 -3.73
CA GLY A 201 9.83 -15.91 -2.89
C GLY A 201 8.69 -15.36 -2.06
N TYR A 202 9.07 -14.73 -0.95
CA TYR A 202 8.22 -13.88 -0.13
C TYR A 202 9.00 -12.63 0.27
N VAL A 203 8.32 -11.48 0.25
CA VAL A 203 8.86 -10.21 0.74
C VAL A 203 7.85 -9.57 1.68
N GLY A 204 8.26 -9.29 2.90
CA GLY A 204 7.40 -8.64 3.89
C GLY A 204 7.76 -8.95 5.33
N ARG A 205 6.96 -8.43 6.26
CA ARG A 205 7.13 -8.74 7.68
C ARG A 205 6.84 -10.22 7.96
N ILE A 206 7.71 -10.86 8.73
CA ILE A 206 7.53 -12.25 9.15
C ILE A 206 6.66 -12.27 10.41
N MET A 207 5.34 -12.34 10.19
CA MET A 207 4.32 -12.33 11.24
C MET A 207 3.31 -13.45 10.98
N ARG A 208 2.70 -13.98 12.04
CA ARG A 208 1.75 -15.11 11.93
C ARG A 208 0.62 -14.87 10.92
N MET A 209 0.06 -13.65 10.89
CA MET A 209 -1.01 -13.29 9.94
C MET A 209 -0.56 -13.23 8.47
N LYS A 210 0.74 -13.31 8.20
CA LYS A 210 1.27 -13.39 6.83
C LYS A 210 1.24 -14.81 6.26
N GLY A 211 0.85 -15.83 7.07
CA GLY A 211 0.53 -17.18 6.61
C GLY A 211 1.71 -17.96 6.04
N LEU A 212 2.95 -17.62 6.46
CA LEU A 212 4.15 -18.30 5.96
C LEU A 212 4.20 -19.79 6.35
N ASP A 213 3.50 -20.19 7.39
CA ASP A 213 3.31 -21.59 7.75
C ASP A 213 2.52 -22.36 6.68
N THR A 214 1.48 -21.78 6.10
CA THR A 214 0.76 -22.35 4.94
C THR A 214 1.71 -22.54 3.76
N LEU A 215 2.58 -21.55 3.48
CA LEU A 215 3.58 -21.66 2.41
C LEU A 215 4.57 -22.80 2.67
N LEU A 216 5.15 -22.89 3.87
CA LEU A 216 6.10 -23.97 4.17
C LEU A 216 5.46 -25.36 4.13
N LYS A 217 4.25 -25.53 4.66
CA LYS A 217 3.50 -26.77 4.58
C LYS A 217 3.20 -27.19 3.15
N SER A 218 2.74 -26.27 2.30
CA SER A 218 2.50 -26.56 0.88
C SER A 218 3.77 -27.02 0.17
N LEU A 219 4.89 -26.35 0.44
CA LEU A 219 6.19 -26.65 -0.19
C LEU A 219 6.77 -28.00 0.29
N SER A 220 6.56 -28.38 1.55
CA SER A 220 7.00 -29.68 2.04
C SER A 220 6.33 -30.85 1.34
N MET A 221 5.14 -30.66 0.77
CA MET A 221 4.40 -31.66 0.01
C MET A 221 4.81 -31.77 -1.46
N ILE A 222 5.61 -30.84 -1.98
CA ILE A 222 6.06 -30.87 -3.41
C ILE A 222 7.19 -31.89 -3.63
N GLY A 223 7.82 -32.40 -2.57
CA GLY A 223 8.89 -33.39 -2.67
C GLY A 223 10.23 -32.77 -3.14
N GLN A 224 11.12 -33.62 -3.71
CA GLN A 224 12.47 -33.21 -4.10
C GLN A 224 12.58 -32.80 -5.57
N THR A 225 11.65 -33.17 -6.38
CA THR A 225 11.59 -32.84 -7.80
C THR A 225 10.24 -32.18 -8.08
N PRO A 226 10.19 -31.00 -8.68
CA PRO A 226 11.33 -30.18 -9.15
C PRO A 226 12.16 -29.55 -8.03
N LYS A 227 13.44 -29.25 -8.31
CA LYS A 227 14.32 -28.60 -7.34
C LYS A 227 13.93 -27.15 -7.14
N TYR A 228 13.67 -26.76 -5.90
CA TYR A 228 13.27 -25.39 -5.57
C TYR A 228 14.02 -24.82 -4.36
N ARG A 229 14.07 -23.49 -4.27
CA ARG A 229 14.55 -22.70 -3.12
C ARG A 229 13.43 -21.80 -2.61
N ILE A 230 13.44 -21.52 -1.32
CA ILE A 230 12.51 -20.63 -0.65
C ILE A 230 13.27 -19.38 -0.23
N LEU A 231 12.99 -18.24 -0.85
CA LEU A 231 13.66 -16.98 -0.56
C LEU A 231 12.74 -16.08 0.26
N LEU A 232 13.06 -15.90 1.55
CA LEU A 232 12.31 -15.02 2.45
C LEU A 232 13.11 -13.73 2.70
N VAL A 233 12.49 -12.59 2.35
CA VAL A 233 13.07 -11.26 2.54
C VAL A 233 12.21 -10.48 3.52
N GLY A 234 12.78 -10.19 4.70
CA GLY A 234 12.09 -9.49 5.77
C GLY A 234 12.45 -10.00 7.15
N SER A 235 11.86 -9.38 8.15
CA SER A 235 12.02 -9.74 9.56
C SER A 235 10.67 -9.65 10.29
N GLY A 236 10.61 -10.22 11.49
CA GLY A 236 9.42 -10.16 12.32
C GLY A 236 9.52 -11.14 13.51
N ASP A 237 8.52 -11.03 14.36
CA ASP A 237 8.41 -11.79 15.62
C ASP A 237 8.12 -13.28 15.43
N TYR A 238 7.63 -13.67 14.26
CA TYR A 238 7.31 -15.06 13.92
C TYR A 238 8.48 -15.82 13.28
N LYS A 239 9.68 -15.24 13.24
CA LYS A 239 10.86 -15.84 12.56
C LYS A 239 11.30 -17.17 13.15
N ASP A 240 11.43 -17.24 14.47
CA ASP A 240 12.03 -18.41 15.13
C ASP A 240 11.09 -19.61 15.06
N GLU A 241 9.78 -19.40 15.22
CA GLU A 241 8.77 -20.45 15.04
C GLU A 241 8.74 -20.93 13.58
N LEU A 242 8.92 -20.02 12.61
CA LEU A 242 8.96 -20.38 11.20
C LEU A 242 10.17 -21.26 10.86
N LEU A 243 11.34 -20.98 11.43
CA LEU A 243 12.55 -21.79 11.25
C LEU A 243 12.40 -23.17 11.91
N SER A 244 11.77 -23.25 13.08
CA SER A 244 11.44 -24.53 13.73
C SER A 244 10.52 -25.36 12.86
N LEU A 245 9.46 -24.75 12.31
CA LEU A 245 8.53 -25.41 11.40
C LEU A 245 9.24 -25.92 10.12
N ALA A 246 10.14 -25.14 9.54
CA ALA A 246 10.91 -25.57 8.35
C ALA A 246 11.76 -26.82 8.65
N SER A 247 12.31 -26.89 9.87
CA SER A 247 13.10 -28.06 10.32
C SER A 247 12.21 -29.29 10.55
N GLU A 248 11.05 -29.13 11.17
CA GLU A 248 10.05 -30.20 11.37
C GLU A 248 9.54 -30.76 10.04
N LEU A 249 9.37 -29.89 9.03
CA LEU A 249 8.94 -30.24 7.68
C LEU A 249 10.09 -30.78 6.80
N ASN A 250 11.32 -30.87 7.29
CA ASN A 250 12.50 -31.30 6.56
C ASN A 250 12.77 -30.50 5.27
N ILE A 251 12.56 -29.18 5.30
CA ILE A 251 12.82 -28.25 4.19
C ILE A 251 13.73 -27.07 4.59
N ALA A 252 14.34 -27.13 5.77
CA ALA A 252 15.20 -26.04 6.28
C ALA A 252 16.42 -25.78 5.37
N ASP A 253 16.95 -26.80 4.72
CA ASP A 253 18.07 -26.73 3.75
C ASP A 253 17.71 -25.96 2.47
N ARG A 254 16.43 -25.82 2.16
CA ARG A 254 15.91 -25.08 0.99
C ARG A 254 15.65 -23.61 1.29
N LEU A 255 15.63 -23.24 2.58
CA LEU A 255 15.24 -21.92 3.04
C LEU A 255 16.43 -20.94 3.02
N ILE A 256 16.25 -19.82 2.35
CA ILE A 256 17.19 -18.69 2.34
C ILE A 256 16.49 -17.51 3.01
N LEU A 257 16.94 -17.17 4.22
CA LEU A 257 16.41 -16.04 4.98
C LEU A 257 17.40 -14.87 4.95
N VAL A 258 17.01 -13.80 4.25
CA VAL A 258 17.86 -12.62 4.05
C VAL A 258 17.77 -11.63 5.22
N GLY A 259 16.62 -11.56 5.89
CA GLY A 259 16.35 -10.49 6.86
C GLY A 259 15.76 -9.24 6.21
N ALA A 260 15.63 -8.16 6.99
CA ALA A 260 15.14 -6.90 6.48
C ALA A 260 16.19 -6.20 5.60
N VAL A 261 15.75 -5.67 4.46
CA VAL A 261 16.60 -4.94 3.50
C VAL A 261 16.05 -3.53 3.28
N PRO A 262 16.89 -2.56 2.86
CA PRO A 262 16.42 -1.24 2.45
C PRO A 262 15.38 -1.35 1.31
N ALA A 263 14.39 -0.47 1.31
CA ALA A 263 13.31 -0.50 0.31
C ALA A 263 13.81 -0.44 -1.15
N LEU A 264 14.89 0.29 -1.41
CA LEU A 264 15.51 0.40 -2.73
C LEU A 264 16.24 -0.89 -3.17
N ASP A 265 16.52 -1.80 -2.25
CA ASP A 265 17.15 -3.09 -2.57
C ASP A 265 16.12 -4.20 -2.79
N VAL A 266 14.87 -4.02 -2.33
CA VAL A 266 13.78 -5.00 -2.49
C VAL A 266 13.63 -5.51 -3.93
N PRO A 267 13.67 -4.64 -4.99
CA PRO A 267 13.56 -5.10 -6.37
C PRO A 267 14.62 -6.11 -6.78
N LYS A 268 15.84 -6.01 -6.25
CA LYS A 268 16.94 -6.97 -6.54
C LYS A 268 16.55 -8.38 -6.08
N TYR A 269 15.99 -8.50 -4.88
CA TYR A 269 15.55 -9.79 -4.33
C TYR A 269 14.31 -10.33 -5.04
N ILE A 270 13.35 -9.46 -5.38
CA ILE A 270 12.19 -9.87 -6.19
C ILE A 270 12.66 -10.44 -7.53
N ASN A 271 13.64 -9.81 -8.19
CA ASN A 271 14.20 -10.31 -9.45
C ASN A 271 14.96 -11.65 -9.31
N CYS A 272 15.33 -12.08 -8.10
CA CYS A 272 15.87 -13.43 -7.88
C CYS A 272 14.79 -14.52 -7.90
N MET A 273 13.50 -14.16 -7.81
CA MET A 273 12.37 -15.08 -7.69
C MET A 273 11.80 -15.46 -9.05
N ASP A 274 11.35 -16.71 -9.16
CA ASP A 274 10.60 -17.21 -10.32
C ASP A 274 9.09 -17.11 -10.08
N THR A 275 8.65 -17.04 -8.81
CA THR A 275 7.31 -16.64 -8.40
C THR A 275 7.35 -16.00 -7.02
N LEU A 276 6.47 -15.03 -6.75
CA LEU A 276 6.28 -14.43 -5.44
C LEU A 276 4.94 -14.89 -4.85
N VAL A 277 4.97 -15.34 -3.60
CA VAL A 277 3.76 -15.79 -2.86
C VAL A 277 3.45 -14.82 -1.72
N LEU A 278 2.20 -14.35 -1.64
CA LEU A 278 1.67 -13.60 -0.51
C LEU A 278 0.56 -14.40 0.16
N PRO A 279 0.88 -15.26 1.15
CA PRO A 279 -0.07 -16.22 1.73
C PRO A 279 -0.84 -15.66 2.93
N SER A 280 -1.08 -14.37 2.99
CA SER A 280 -1.73 -13.68 4.12
C SER A 280 -3.05 -14.34 4.54
N ILE A 281 -3.33 -14.34 5.85
CA ILE A 281 -4.52 -14.95 6.46
C ILE A 281 -5.34 -13.86 7.15
N THR A 282 -6.63 -13.89 6.94
CA THR A 282 -7.60 -13.02 7.62
C THR A 282 -7.72 -13.41 9.10
N THR A 283 -7.64 -12.46 9.99
CA THR A 283 -7.88 -12.62 11.43
C THR A 283 -8.99 -11.68 11.90
N PRO A 284 -9.55 -11.84 13.11
CA PRO A 284 -10.64 -10.98 13.60
C PRO A 284 -10.34 -9.48 13.60
N GLY A 285 -9.08 -9.08 13.60
CA GLY A 285 -8.66 -7.67 13.64
C GLY A 285 -7.80 -7.23 12.46
N TRP A 286 -7.53 -8.12 11.51
CA TRP A 286 -6.62 -7.82 10.40
C TRP A 286 -6.96 -8.60 9.13
N VAL A 287 -6.84 -7.93 8.00
CA VAL A 287 -6.87 -8.52 6.64
C VAL A 287 -5.74 -7.90 5.82
N GLU A 288 -5.39 -8.50 4.70
CA GLU A 288 -4.45 -7.84 3.78
C GLU A 288 -5.16 -6.66 3.09
N PHE A 289 -4.71 -5.44 3.39
CA PHE A 289 -5.36 -4.22 2.92
C PHE A 289 -5.13 -3.94 1.43
N PHE A 290 -4.02 -4.41 0.87
CA PHE A 290 -3.67 -4.19 -0.53
C PHE A 290 -2.73 -5.27 -1.09
N GLY A 291 -1.67 -5.62 -0.35
CA GLY A 291 -0.64 -6.55 -0.84
C GLY A 291 0.31 -5.88 -1.84
N ARG A 292 0.84 -4.69 -1.50
CA ARG A 292 1.71 -3.88 -2.39
C ARG A 292 2.83 -4.69 -3.04
N VAL A 293 3.40 -5.66 -2.33
CA VAL A 293 4.48 -6.51 -2.84
C VAL A 293 4.08 -7.32 -4.08
N LEU A 294 2.80 -7.66 -4.23
CA LEU A 294 2.29 -8.33 -5.44
C LEU A 294 2.45 -7.44 -6.67
N VAL A 295 2.10 -6.16 -6.53
CA VAL A 295 2.28 -5.17 -7.60
C VAL A 295 3.77 -4.93 -7.89
N GLU A 296 4.60 -4.85 -6.87
CA GLU A 296 6.05 -4.73 -6.95
C GLU A 296 6.67 -5.91 -7.75
N ALA A 297 6.20 -7.14 -7.47
CA ALA A 297 6.61 -8.34 -8.21
C ALA A 297 6.13 -8.33 -9.67
N MET A 298 4.87 -7.97 -9.92
CA MET A 298 4.33 -7.82 -11.27
C MET A 298 5.13 -6.81 -12.10
N MET A 299 5.53 -5.67 -11.51
CA MET A 299 6.40 -4.68 -12.17
C MET A 299 7.78 -5.24 -12.49
N CYS A 300 8.34 -6.07 -11.62
CA CYS A 300 9.59 -6.79 -11.87
C CYS A 300 9.44 -7.99 -12.83
N ARG A 301 8.25 -8.20 -13.41
CA ARG A 301 7.92 -9.33 -14.28
C ARG A 301 8.09 -10.68 -13.58
N VAL A 302 7.71 -10.76 -12.33
CA VAL A 302 7.66 -11.98 -11.52
C VAL A 302 6.19 -12.34 -11.33
N PRO A 303 5.75 -13.55 -11.73
CA PRO A 303 4.38 -14.01 -11.56
C PRO A 303 4.07 -14.15 -10.07
N VAL A 304 2.81 -13.94 -9.70
CA VAL A 304 2.39 -13.89 -8.30
C VAL A 304 1.32 -14.92 -7.97
N ILE A 305 1.39 -15.44 -6.75
CA ILE A 305 0.35 -16.25 -6.13
C ILE A 305 -0.09 -15.51 -4.86
N GLY A 306 -1.38 -15.22 -4.74
CA GLY A 306 -1.95 -14.58 -3.57
C GLY A 306 -3.01 -15.45 -2.88
N SER A 307 -3.19 -15.28 -1.57
CA SER A 307 -4.31 -15.88 -0.88
C SER A 307 -5.62 -15.13 -1.15
N SER A 308 -6.76 -15.71 -0.76
CA SER A 308 -8.07 -15.04 -0.82
C SER A 308 -8.27 -13.96 0.25
N SER A 309 -7.24 -13.61 1.03
CA SER A 309 -7.32 -12.62 2.10
C SER A 309 -7.49 -11.18 1.60
N GLY A 310 -8.47 -10.49 2.13
CA GLY A 310 -8.66 -9.05 1.97
C GLY A 310 -8.80 -8.58 0.53
N GLU A 311 -7.88 -7.71 0.09
CA GLU A 311 -7.86 -7.14 -1.25
C GLU A 311 -6.95 -7.90 -2.24
N ILE A 312 -6.25 -8.92 -1.81
CA ILE A 312 -5.36 -9.71 -2.68
C ILE A 312 -6.06 -10.17 -3.97
N PRO A 313 -7.29 -10.76 -3.93
CA PRO A 313 -7.96 -11.18 -5.16
C PRO A 313 -8.22 -10.04 -6.13
N ASN A 314 -8.58 -8.87 -5.64
CA ASN A 314 -8.85 -7.69 -6.47
C ASN A 314 -7.56 -7.09 -7.07
N VAL A 315 -6.46 -7.09 -6.30
CA VAL A 315 -5.15 -6.61 -6.78
C VAL A 315 -4.60 -7.54 -7.85
N VAL A 316 -4.65 -8.84 -7.62
CA VAL A 316 -4.14 -9.86 -8.54
C VAL A 316 -5.05 -10.01 -9.76
N SER A 317 -6.37 -10.16 -9.55
CA SER A 317 -7.36 -10.41 -10.61
C SER A 317 -6.96 -11.62 -11.47
N ASP A 318 -6.97 -11.48 -12.78
CA ASP A 318 -6.55 -12.49 -13.77
C ASP A 318 -5.02 -12.47 -14.08
N ALA A 319 -4.27 -11.63 -13.36
CA ALA A 319 -2.84 -11.41 -13.61
C ALA A 319 -1.91 -12.25 -12.70
N GLY A 320 -2.46 -13.20 -11.96
CA GLY A 320 -1.77 -14.13 -11.09
C GLY A 320 -2.71 -15.24 -10.64
N LEU A 321 -2.26 -16.09 -9.73
CA LEU A 321 -3.08 -17.16 -9.18
C LEU A 321 -3.58 -16.81 -7.78
N ILE A 322 -4.82 -17.21 -7.47
CA ILE A 322 -5.41 -17.07 -6.13
C ILE A 322 -5.65 -18.46 -5.56
N PHE A 323 -5.28 -18.63 -4.29
CA PHE A 323 -5.59 -19.81 -3.51
C PHE A 323 -6.41 -19.44 -2.27
N GLN A 324 -7.16 -20.41 -1.74
CA GLN A 324 -7.95 -20.22 -0.53
C GLN A 324 -7.02 -19.99 0.68
N GLU A 325 -7.21 -18.88 1.41
CA GLU A 325 -6.35 -18.56 2.57
C GLU A 325 -6.32 -19.70 3.60
N GLY A 326 -5.11 -20.06 4.05
CA GLY A 326 -4.88 -21.15 5.01
C GLY A 326 -4.95 -22.56 4.42
N ASP A 327 -5.26 -22.73 3.13
CA ASP A 327 -5.31 -24.02 2.46
C ASP A 327 -3.96 -24.33 1.80
N GLU A 328 -3.16 -25.18 2.46
CA GLU A 328 -1.86 -25.64 1.97
C GLU A 328 -1.96 -26.55 0.74
N PHE A 329 -3.08 -27.25 0.53
CA PHE A 329 -3.26 -28.12 -0.63
C PHE A 329 -3.59 -27.31 -1.87
N ASP A 330 -4.48 -26.31 -1.78
CA ASP A 330 -4.77 -25.42 -2.91
C ASP A 330 -3.53 -24.60 -3.28
N LEU A 331 -2.77 -24.09 -2.30
CA LEU A 331 -1.50 -23.40 -2.58
C LEU A 331 -0.48 -24.31 -3.28
N LYS A 332 -0.37 -25.58 -2.86
CA LYS A 332 0.50 -26.58 -3.51
C LYS A 332 0.14 -26.74 -4.99
N GLU A 333 -1.15 -26.90 -5.32
CA GLU A 333 -1.60 -27.04 -6.72
C GLU A 333 -1.27 -25.79 -7.56
N LYS A 334 -1.43 -24.58 -6.99
CA LYS A 334 -1.02 -23.32 -7.67
C LYS A 334 0.48 -23.25 -7.87
N LEU A 335 1.27 -23.70 -6.90
CA LEU A 335 2.73 -23.74 -7.01
C LEU A 335 3.17 -24.73 -8.10
N LEU A 336 2.63 -25.93 -8.12
CA LEU A 336 2.94 -26.93 -9.14
C LEU A 336 2.58 -26.41 -10.54
N SER A 337 1.41 -25.79 -10.73
CA SER A 337 1.01 -25.25 -12.02
C SER A 337 2.00 -24.16 -12.53
N ILE A 338 2.50 -23.31 -11.64
CA ILE A 338 3.53 -22.30 -12.02
C ILE A 338 4.90 -22.95 -12.29
N ILE A 339 5.27 -23.97 -11.52
CA ILE A 339 6.58 -24.63 -11.69
C ILE A 339 6.62 -25.41 -13.01
N GLU A 340 5.58 -26.13 -13.35
CA GLU A 340 5.55 -27.08 -14.48
C GLU A 340 5.15 -26.41 -15.80
N ASP A 341 4.27 -25.42 -15.77
CA ASP A 341 3.74 -24.77 -16.98
C ASP A 341 4.44 -23.45 -17.28
N THR A 342 5.36 -23.49 -18.23
CA THR A 342 6.11 -22.29 -18.70
C THR A 342 5.22 -21.32 -19.47
N ASP A 343 4.24 -21.80 -20.21
CA ASP A 343 3.35 -20.94 -20.99
C ASP A 343 2.42 -20.17 -20.08
N LEU A 344 1.87 -20.82 -19.05
CA LEU A 344 1.11 -20.15 -17.98
C LEU A 344 1.95 -19.07 -17.30
N ARG A 345 3.21 -19.38 -16.92
CA ARG A 345 4.11 -18.38 -16.33
C ARG A 345 4.28 -17.15 -17.23
N ASN A 346 4.56 -17.37 -18.50
CA ASN A 346 4.76 -16.27 -19.46
C ASN A 346 3.50 -15.43 -19.64
N GLU A 347 2.33 -16.06 -19.66
CA GLU A 347 1.04 -15.38 -19.72
C GLU A 347 0.81 -14.52 -18.47
N LEU A 348 1.01 -15.08 -17.28
CA LEU A 348 0.86 -14.36 -16.01
C LEU A 348 1.85 -13.18 -15.88
N ILE A 349 3.09 -13.34 -16.35
CA ILE A 349 4.08 -12.26 -16.43
C ILE A 349 3.57 -11.11 -17.30
N LYS A 350 3.03 -11.42 -18.48
CA LYS A 350 2.50 -10.43 -19.42
C LYS A 350 1.30 -9.70 -18.83
N ARG A 351 0.32 -10.44 -18.29
CA ARG A 351 -0.87 -9.86 -17.65
C ARG A 351 -0.49 -9.04 -16.43
N GLY A 352 0.38 -9.57 -15.55
CA GLY A 352 0.83 -8.90 -14.33
C GLY A 352 1.53 -7.59 -14.61
N SER A 353 2.53 -7.58 -15.50
CA SER A 353 3.24 -6.35 -15.87
C SER A 353 2.32 -5.32 -16.54
N GLY A 354 1.41 -5.75 -17.41
CA GLY A 354 0.42 -4.88 -18.03
C GLY A 354 -0.54 -4.24 -17.01
N ARG A 355 -1.09 -5.06 -16.10
CA ARG A 355 -1.98 -4.59 -15.02
C ARG A 355 -1.28 -3.63 -14.07
N ALA A 356 -0.08 -3.99 -13.61
CA ALA A 356 0.69 -3.15 -12.69
C ALA A 356 1.04 -1.79 -13.32
N SER A 357 1.48 -1.78 -14.58
CA SER A 357 1.81 -0.54 -15.30
C SER A 357 0.60 0.36 -15.55
N SER A 358 -0.57 -0.21 -15.81
CA SER A 358 -1.76 0.58 -16.14
C SER A 358 -2.48 1.13 -14.92
N LEU A 359 -2.47 0.42 -13.78
CA LEU A 359 -3.33 0.74 -12.62
C LEU A 359 -2.56 1.20 -11.39
N TYR A 360 -1.30 0.75 -11.23
CA TYR A 360 -0.62 0.83 -9.94
C TYR A 360 0.70 1.61 -9.98
N THR A 361 1.03 2.29 -11.05
CA THR A 361 2.17 3.22 -11.06
C THR A 361 1.78 4.56 -10.44
N TRP A 362 2.75 5.27 -9.86
CA TRP A 362 2.49 6.61 -9.34
C TRP A 362 2.04 7.57 -10.43
N GLU A 363 2.50 7.39 -11.67
CA GLU A 363 2.08 8.16 -12.84
C GLU A 363 0.59 7.97 -13.15
N SER A 364 0.10 6.72 -13.15
CA SER A 364 -1.32 6.41 -13.38
C SER A 364 -2.19 7.01 -12.27
N ILE A 365 -1.81 6.79 -11.01
CA ILE A 365 -2.54 7.30 -9.84
C ILE A 365 -2.53 8.84 -9.80
N ALA A 366 -1.42 9.45 -10.20
CA ALA A 366 -1.31 10.91 -10.28
C ALA A 366 -2.26 11.49 -11.33
N LYS A 367 -2.35 10.85 -12.50
CA LYS A 367 -3.30 11.26 -13.55
C LYS A 367 -4.73 11.25 -13.03
N ASP A 368 -5.16 10.15 -12.42
CA ASP A 368 -6.49 10.02 -11.82
C ASP A 368 -6.75 11.05 -10.72
N THR A 369 -5.73 11.32 -9.89
CA THR A 369 -5.80 12.32 -8.82
C THR A 369 -5.95 13.73 -9.41
N TYR A 370 -5.15 14.06 -10.42
CA TYR A 370 -5.19 15.36 -11.09
C TYR A 370 -6.53 15.61 -11.79
N GLU A 371 -7.06 14.63 -12.54
CA GLU A 371 -8.36 14.70 -13.19
C GLU A 371 -9.48 14.97 -12.18
N THR A 372 -9.43 14.29 -11.03
CA THR A 372 -10.37 14.53 -9.93
C THR A 372 -10.26 15.95 -9.37
N TYR A 373 -9.04 16.48 -9.22
CA TYR A 373 -8.84 17.86 -8.78
C TYR A 373 -9.44 18.86 -9.78
N ILE A 374 -9.20 18.68 -11.08
CA ILE A 374 -9.77 19.55 -12.11
C ILE A 374 -11.30 19.50 -12.08
N GLN A 375 -11.88 18.30 -12.03
CA GLN A 375 -13.33 18.13 -11.98
C GLN A 375 -13.95 18.88 -10.79
N LEU A 376 -13.37 18.75 -9.61
CA LEU A 376 -13.89 19.40 -8.39
C LEU A 376 -13.69 20.90 -8.41
N ASN A 377 -12.61 21.41 -8.99
CA ASN A 377 -12.32 22.83 -9.08
C ASN A 377 -13.22 23.55 -10.09
N THR A 378 -13.66 22.85 -11.14
CA THR A 378 -14.56 23.40 -12.17
C THR A 378 -16.03 23.27 -11.83
N THR A 379 -16.40 22.40 -10.89
CA THR A 379 -17.79 22.21 -10.47
C THR A 379 -18.21 23.33 -9.52
N PRO A 380 -19.24 24.14 -9.84
CA PRO A 380 -19.73 25.17 -8.94
C PRO A 380 -20.12 24.61 -7.57
N LEU A 381 -19.87 25.38 -6.52
CA LEU A 381 -20.41 25.09 -5.20
C LEU A 381 -21.94 25.13 -5.29
N ILE A 382 -22.62 24.01 -5.13
CA ILE A 382 -24.06 24.01 -4.95
C ILE A 382 -24.33 24.66 -3.58
N PRO A 383 -25.06 25.79 -3.50
CA PRO A 383 -25.39 26.36 -2.21
C PRO A 383 -26.16 25.32 -1.39
N LEU A 384 -25.68 25.05 -0.17
CA LEU A 384 -26.46 24.33 0.81
C LEU A 384 -27.69 25.20 1.14
N CYS A 385 -28.86 24.81 0.64
CA CYS A 385 -30.15 25.34 1.12
C CYS A 385 -30.45 24.87 2.53
#